data_53a35f0d07bb1ce008804abdf6826ecf
#
_entry.id   53a35f0d07bb1ce008804abdf6826ecf
#
_cell.length_a   1.000
_cell.length_b   1.000
_cell.length_c   1.000
_cell.angle_alpha   90.00
_cell.angle_beta   90.00
_cell.angle_gamma   90.00
#
_symmetry.space_group_name_H-M   'P 1'
#
loop_
_entity.id
_entity.type
_entity.pdbx_description
1 polymer ?
#
loop_
_entity_poly.entity_id
_entity_poly.type
_entity_poly.pdbx_seq_one_letter_code
_entity_poly.pdbx_strand_id
1 'polypeptide(L)'
;MEIKPIARFRSPFSSKFGIPKQAGLVAELEGQIVFEPEYRNPDFLRGMEGFDFLWLIWEFSANKHKANSPVVRPPVLGGNEKVGVFATRSPFRPNNIGLSSVKISHIEWETSKGPVIHVKGGDLMDGTPIYDIKPYVVYADCHPDARSGFVDDRKWAKLDVEISGEIREYLICQGLNDEKIEILKDVLAQDPRPHYQKDPHKVYGMPYEGLDIHFSVSEKTLTVVR
;
A
#
# COMPACT_ATOMS: atom_id res chain seq x y z
N MET A 1 -3.45 -19.25 -20.66
CA MET A 1 -3.43 -19.61 -19.24
C MET A 1 -4.42 -18.70 -18.53
N GLU A 2 -5.39 -19.25 -17.85
CA GLU A 2 -6.32 -18.48 -17.01
C GLU A 2 -5.77 -18.44 -15.59
N ILE A 3 -5.71 -17.24 -14.98
CA ILE A 3 -5.23 -17.05 -13.62
C ILE A 3 -6.44 -16.64 -12.77
N LYS A 4 -6.65 -17.33 -11.64
CA LYS A 4 -7.72 -17.02 -10.69
C LYS A 4 -7.13 -16.47 -9.39
N PRO A 5 -7.82 -15.53 -8.72
CA PRO A 5 -7.41 -15.09 -7.39
C PRO A 5 -7.41 -16.25 -6.39
N ILE A 6 -6.36 -16.33 -5.59
CA ILE A 6 -6.28 -17.30 -4.47
C ILE A 6 -6.70 -16.65 -3.15
N ALA A 7 -6.62 -15.31 -3.05
CA ALA A 7 -6.93 -14.57 -1.85
C ALA A 7 -7.37 -13.13 -2.17
N ARG A 8 -7.89 -12.44 -1.14
CA ARG A 8 -8.16 -11.01 -1.14
C ARG A 8 -7.35 -10.32 -0.06
N PHE A 9 -6.77 -9.18 -0.41
CA PHE A 9 -6.14 -8.32 0.58
C PHE A 9 -7.18 -7.53 1.35
N ARG A 10 -7.00 -7.41 2.67
CA ARG A 10 -7.76 -6.50 3.53
C ARG A 10 -6.85 -5.39 4.01
N SER A 11 -7.34 -4.17 3.91
CA SER A 11 -6.56 -2.95 4.12
C SER A 11 -7.46 -1.86 4.71
N PRO A 12 -6.90 -0.89 5.44
CA PRO A 12 -7.65 0.27 5.91
C PRO A 12 -8.10 1.21 4.79
N PHE A 13 -7.63 1.01 3.54
CA PHE A 13 -7.93 1.88 2.41
C PHE A 13 -9.01 1.30 1.51
N SER A 14 -10.20 1.90 1.51
CA SER A 14 -11.29 1.54 0.60
C SER A 14 -11.17 2.17 -0.81
N SER A 15 -10.21 3.08 -1.02
CA SER A 15 -9.91 3.70 -2.31
C SER A 15 -8.40 3.79 -2.55
N LYS A 16 -8.01 4.14 -3.79
CA LYS A 16 -6.59 4.33 -4.16
C LYS A 16 -5.92 5.53 -3.50
N PHE A 17 -6.71 6.50 -3.03
CA PHE A 17 -6.19 7.71 -2.44
C PHE A 17 -5.67 7.44 -1.03
N GLY A 18 -4.43 7.81 -0.76
CA GLY A 18 -3.76 7.59 0.53
C GLY A 18 -2.93 6.32 0.63
N ILE A 19 -3.09 5.36 -0.28
CA ILE A 19 -2.26 4.15 -0.26
C ILE A 19 -0.79 4.53 -0.46
N PRO A 20 0.14 4.00 0.36
CA PRO A 20 1.57 4.17 0.14
C PRO A 20 2.00 3.76 -1.27
N LYS A 21 2.90 4.53 -1.88
CA LYS A 21 3.30 4.32 -3.29
C LYS A 21 4.09 3.04 -3.53
N GLN A 22 4.66 2.46 -2.50
CA GLN A 22 5.39 1.18 -2.51
C GLN A 22 5.23 0.51 -1.15
N ALA A 23 5.30 -0.83 -1.16
CA ALA A 23 5.37 -1.62 0.06
C ALA A 23 6.58 -1.21 0.93
N GLY A 24 6.42 -1.26 2.25
CA GLY A 24 7.45 -0.95 3.22
C GLY A 24 7.67 0.54 3.52
N LEU A 25 7.07 1.48 2.76
CA LEU A 25 7.20 2.92 3.04
C LEU A 25 6.56 3.31 4.38
N VAL A 26 5.50 2.63 4.77
CA VAL A 26 4.85 2.70 6.08
C VAL A 26 4.94 1.30 6.68
N ALA A 27 6.02 1.06 7.42
CA ALA A 27 6.42 -0.29 7.85
C ALA A 27 5.37 -0.98 8.73
N GLU A 28 4.69 -0.23 9.59
CA GLU A 28 3.70 -0.76 10.54
C GLU A 28 2.27 -0.80 9.97
N LEU A 29 2.06 -0.40 8.71
CA LEU A 29 0.74 -0.43 8.08
C LEU A 29 0.22 -1.87 7.99
N GLU A 30 -0.83 -2.16 8.73
CA GLU A 30 -1.41 -3.49 8.83
C GLU A 30 -2.27 -3.85 7.62
N GLY A 31 -2.26 -5.14 7.28
CA GLY A 31 -3.13 -5.74 6.29
C GLY A 31 -3.32 -7.23 6.55
N GLN A 32 -4.29 -7.82 5.88
CA GLN A 32 -4.60 -9.24 6.00
C GLN A 32 -4.73 -9.88 4.61
N ILE A 33 -4.28 -11.11 4.49
CA ILE A 33 -4.47 -11.96 3.31
C ILE A 33 -5.52 -12.99 3.69
N VAL A 34 -6.71 -12.88 3.10
CA VAL A 34 -7.85 -13.75 3.35
C VAL A 34 -8.08 -14.62 2.12
N PHE A 35 -7.91 -15.94 2.27
CA PHE A 35 -7.99 -16.89 1.18
C PHE A 35 -9.41 -17.07 0.65
N GLU A 36 -9.53 -17.30 -0.66
CA GLU A 36 -10.76 -17.76 -1.27
C GLU A 36 -11.10 -19.18 -0.74
N PRO A 37 -12.38 -19.60 -0.72
CA PRO A 37 -12.81 -20.85 -0.08
C PRO A 37 -12.02 -22.10 -0.49
N GLU A 38 -11.63 -22.17 -1.76
CA GLU A 38 -10.88 -23.31 -2.33
C GLU A 38 -9.46 -23.46 -1.75
N TYR A 39 -8.90 -22.37 -1.17
CA TYR A 39 -7.50 -22.31 -0.72
C TYR A 39 -7.38 -22.17 0.81
N ARG A 40 -8.45 -22.45 1.57
CA ARG A 40 -8.49 -22.34 3.04
C ARG A 40 -7.93 -23.52 3.79
N ASN A 41 -7.42 -24.53 3.08
CA ASN A 41 -6.78 -25.65 3.74
C ASN A 41 -5.44 -25.19 4.36
N PRO A 42 -5.22 -25.39 5.69
CA PRO A 42 -3.97 -25.00 6.37
C PRO A 42 -2.71 -25.60 5.74
N ASP A 43 -2.81 -26.73 5.06
CA ASP A 43 -1.67 -27.38 4.41
C ASP A 43 -1.03 -26.49 3.31
N PHE A 44 -1.76 -25.56 2.73
CA PHE A 44 -1.18 -24.59 1.79
C PHE A 44 -0.15 -23.66 2.45
N LEU A 45 -0.23 -23.46 3.77
CA LEU A 45 0.65 -22.58 4.53
C LEU A 45 1.68 -23.33 5.37
N ARG A 46 1.74 -24.65 5.27
CA ARG A 46 2.67 -25.45 6.07
C ARG A 46 4.11 -25.01 5.84
N GLY A 47 4.80 -24.58 6.89
CA GLY A 47 6.18 -24.08 6.87
C GLY A 47 6.31 -22.58 6.61
N MET A 48 5.19 -21.85 6.44
CA MET A 48 5.20 -20.41 6.20
C MET A 48 5.74 -19.62 7.39
N GLU A 49 5.61 -20.13 8.62
CA GLU A 49 6.14 -19.51 9.83
C GLU A 49 7.68 -19.37 9.85
N GLY A 50 8.36 -20.08 8.95
CA GLY A 50 9.81 -19.98 8.79
C GLY A 50 10.27 -18.75 7.99
N PHE A 51 9.34 -17.92 7.50
CA PHE A 51 9.65 -16.77 6.66
C PHE A 51 9.17 -15.46 7.29
N ASP A 52 9.98 -14.41 7.19
CA ASP A 52 9.63 -13.07 7.69
C ASP A 52 8.87 -12.25 6.65
N PHE A 53 9.06 -12.49 5.36
CA PHE A 53 8.50 -11.71 4.27
C PHE A 53 7.90 -12.60 3.18
N LEU A 54 6.88 -12.04 2.49
CA LEU A 54 6.22 -12.61 1.32
C LEU A 54 6.30 -11.68 0.14
N TRP A 55 6.41 -12.27 -1.06
CA TRP A 55 6.02 -11.65 -2.31
C TRP A 55 4.53 -11.87 -2.56
N LEU A 56 3.80 -10.79 -2.83
CA LEU A 56 2.42 -10.82 -3.30
C LEU A 56 2.39 -10.50 -4.79
N ILE A 57 1.76 -11.36 -5.57
CA ILE A 57 1.45 -11.14 -6.98
C ILE A 57 -0.05 -10.85 -7.06
N TRP A 58 -0.41 -9.61 -7.45
CA TRP A 58 -1.75 -9.11 -7.31
C TRP A 58 -2.19 -8.25 -8.49
N GLU A 59 -3.45 -7.81 -8.53
CA GLU A 59 -4.01 -7.02 -9.61
C GLU A 59 -4.30 -5.59 -9.19
N PHE A 60 -3.95 -4.63 -10.06
CA PHE A 60 -4.42 -3.24 -9.96
C PHE A 60 -5.90 -3.14 -10.33
N SER A 61 -6.78 -3.81 -9.57
CA SER A 61 -8.21 -4.00 -9.87
C SER A 61 -9.00 -2.70 -9.93
N ALA A 62 -8.54 -1.64 -9.25
CA ALA A 62 -9.16 -0.32 -9.31
C ALA A 62 -8.82 0.48 -10.58
N ASN A 63 -7.96 -0.04 -11.46
CA ASN A 63 -7.62 0.61 -12.73
C ASN A 63 -8.50 0.04 -13.86
N LYS A 64 -9.62 0.74 -14.13
CA LYS A 64 -10.58 0.33 -15.17
C LYS A 64 -10.08 0.52 -16.61
N HIS A 65 -9.05 1.33 -16.82
CA HIS A 65 -8.52 1.63 -18.16
C HIS A 65 -7.27 0.81 -18.46
N LYS A 66 -7.32 0.02 -19.54
CA LYS A 66 -6.11 -0.60 -20.08
C LYS A 66 -5.16 0.47 -20.59
N ALA A 67 -3.89 0.33 -20.28
CA ALA A 67 -2.87 1.23 -20.80
C ALA A 67 -2.61 0.95 -22.27
N ASN A 68 -2.82 1.97 -23.10
CA ASN A 68 -2.51 1.92 -24.53
C ASN A 68 -1.18 2.62 -24.88
N SER A 69 -0.49 3.17 -23.89
CA SER A 69 0.77 3.89 -24.10
C SER A 69 1.97 3.06 -23.68
N PRO A 70 3.02 2.96 -24.51
CA PRO A 70 4.26 2.28 -24.15
C PRO A 70 5.06 3.10 -23.11
N VAL A 71 4.69 4.36 -22.88
CA VAL A 71 5.37 5.27 -21.96
C VAL A 71 4.40 5.83 -20.92
N VAL A 72 4.93 6.10 -19.74
CA VAL A 72 4.24 6.77 -18.62
C VAL A 72 5.04 7.97 -18.15
N ARG A 73 4.41 8.82 -17.33
CA ARG A 73 5.07 9.96 -16.68
C ARG A 73 5.13 9.71 -15.18
N PRO A 74 6.24 9.18 -14.65
CA PRO A 74 6.35 8.94 -13.22
C PRO A 74 6.22 10.24 -12.43
N PRO A 75 5.38 10.31 -11.39
CA PRO A 75 5.24 11.50 -10.56
C PRO A 75 6.57 11.96 -9.95
N VAL A 76 7.45 11.01 -9.62
CA VAL A 76 8.78 11.28 -9.07
C VAL A 76 9.66 12.10 -10.01
N LEU A 77 9.42 12.06 -11.32
CA LEU A 77 10.11 12.89 -12.34
C LEU A 77 9.37 14.19 -12.62
N GLY A 78 8.50 14.65 -11.71
CA GLY A 78 7.74 15.89 -11.88
C GLY A 78 6.61 15.81 -12.92
N GLY A 79 6.33 14.60 -13.45
CA GLY A 79 5.24 14.36 -14.41
C GLY A 79 5.51 14.82 -15.84
N ASN A 80 6.70 15.39 -16.15
CA ASN A 80 7.06 15.90 -17.47
C ASN A 80 7.86 14.91 -18.30
N GLU A 81 8.71 14.12 -17.67
CA GLU A 81 9.54 13.13 -18.35
C GLU A 81 8.75 11.85 -18.65
N LYS A 82 8.94 11.32 -19.85
CA LYS A 82 8.36 10.05 -20.29
C LYS A 82 9.37 8.92 -20.10
N VAL A 83 8.93 7.85 -19.48
CA VAL A 83 9.73 6.63 -19.25
C VAL A 83 8.96 5.44 -19.79
N GLY A 84 9.65 4.46 -20.34
CA GLY A 84 9.03 3.19 -20.78
C GLY A 84 8.30 2.52 -19.62
N VAL A 85 7.09 2.01 -19.87
CA VAL A 85 6.24 1.45 -18.81
C VAL A 85 6.93 0.30 -18.07
N PHE A 86 7.76 -0.50 -18.76
CA PHE A 86 8.48 -1.62 -18.16
C PHE A 86 9.69 -1.19 -17.32
N ALA A 87 10.15 0.05 -17.47
CA ALA A 87 11.14 0.64 -16.58
C ALA A 87 10.51 1.30 -15.34
N THR A 88 9.23 1.04 -15.07
CA THR A 88 8.48 1.58 -13.94
C THR A 88 7.63 0.51 -13.25
N ARG A 89 7.13 0.84 -12.07
CA ARG A 89 6.09 0.06 -11.36
C ARG A 89 4.69 0.66 -11.53
N SER A 90 4.49 1.41 -12.62
CA SER A 90 3.19 2.03 -12.93
C SER A 90 2.09 0.98 -13.07
N PRO A 91 0.86 1.26 -12.55
CA PRO A 91 -0.31 0.40 -12.76
C PRO A 91 -0.82 0.44 -14.22
N PHE A 92 -0.40 1.44 -15.02
CA PHE A 92 -0.79 1.59 -16.43
C PHE A 92 0.11 0.75 -17.33
N ARG A 93 -0.04 -0.57 -17.23
CA ARG A 93 0.77 -1.57 -17.95
C ARG A 93 -0.12 -2.60 -18.65
N PRO A 94 0.39 -3.33 -19.68
CA PRO A 94 -0.42 -4.27 -20.46
C PRO A 94 -1.14 -5.33 -19.63
N ASN A 95 -0.45 -5.89 -18.64
CA ASN A 95 -1.03 -6.75 -17.62
C ASN A 95 -1.04 -5.98 -16.31
N ASN A 96 -2.20 -5.78 -15.74
CA ASN A 96 -2.39 -4.99 -14.51
C ASN A 96 -1.86 -5.71 -13.25
N ILE A 97 -0.70 -6.36 -13.35
CA ILE A 97 -0.10 -7.14 -12.26
C ILE A 97 0.84 -6.26 -11.45
N GLY A 98 0.64 -6.27 -10.15
CA GLY A 98 1.50 -5.68 -9.13
C GLY A 98 2.34 -6.74 -8.43
N LEU A 99 3.44 -6.31 -7.84
CA LEU A 99 4.36 -7.11 -7.03
C LEU A 99 4.74 -6.31 -5.80
N SER A 100 4.49 -6.85 -4.62
CA SER A 100 4.79 -6.20 -3.34
C SER A 100 5.43 -7.19 -2.38
N SER A 101 6.50 -6.77 -1.70
CA SER A 101 7.06 -7.53 -0.58
C SER A 101 6.46 -6.98 0.72
N VAL A 102 5.84 -7.86 1.51
CA VAL A 102 5.21 -7.51 2.79
C VAL A 102 5.79 -8.35 3.92
N LYS A 103 5.87 -7.77 5.12
CA LYS A 103 6.33 -8.48 6.30
C LYS A 103 5.21 -9.33 6.88
N ILE A 104 5.47 -10.60 7.20
CA ILE A 104 4.55 -11.44 7.95
C ILE A 104 4.56 -10.95 9.41
N SER A 105 3.39 -10.62 9.95
CA SER A 105 3.22 -10.33 11.37
C SER A 105 2.99 -11.62 12.15
N HIS A 106 1.94 -12.34 11.76
CA HIS A 106 1.59 -13.66 12.29
C HIS A 106 0.59 -14.35 11.37
N ILE A 107 0.34 -15.63 11.60
CA ILE A 107 -0.70 -16.41 10.94
C ILE A 107 -1.74 -16.77 11.97
N GLU A 108 -2.98 -16.35 11.77
CA GLU A 108 -4.13 -16.76 12.56
C GLU A 108 -4.73 -18.02 11.90
N TRP A 109 -4.46 -19.19 12.51
CA TRP A 109 -4.77 -20.48 11.91
C TRP A 109 -6.25 -20.84 11.95
N GLU A 110 -6.95 -20.43 13.01
CA GLU A 110 -8.34 -20.83 13.28
C GLU A 110 -9.27 -19.63 13.21
N THR A 111 -9.75 -19.32 12.00
CA THR A 111 -10.80 -18.32 11.79
C THR A 111 -12.00 -18.95 11.08
N SER A 112 -13.13 -18.25 11.06
CA SER A 112 -14.31 -18.64 10.27
C SER A 112 -14.05 -18.66 8.77
N LYS A 113 -12.91 -18.08 8.32
CA LYS A 113 -12.48 -18.01 6.92
C LYS A 113 -11.28 -18.92 6.62
N GLY A 114 -10.96 -19.86 7.50
CA GLY A 114 -9.71 -20.64 7.46
C GLY A 114 -8.52 -19.79 7.94
N PRO A 115 -7.27 -20.20 7.64
CA PRO A 115 -6.10 -19.44 8.05
C PRO A 115 -6.06 -18.06 7.38
N VAL A 116 -5.64 -17.06 8.14
CA VAL A 116 -5.45 -15.67 7.68
C VAL A 116 -4.01 -15.27 7.96
N ILE A 117 -3.32 -14.71 6.96
CA ILE A 117 -1.98 -14.16 7.16
C ILE A 117 -2.11 -12.67 7.46
N HIS A 118 -1.67 -12.25 8.63
CA HIS A 118 -1.54 -10.85 9.00
C HIS A 118 -0.17 -10.34 8.55
N VAL A 119 -0.16 -9.22 7.84
CA VAL A 119 1.04 -8.63 7.26
C VAL A 119 1.17 -7.15 7.61
N LYS A 120 2.40 -6.63 7.52
CA LYS A 120 2.73 -5.22 7.69
C LYS A 120 3.40 -4.67 6.43
N GLY A 121 3.29 -3.37 6.23
CA GLY A 121 3.94 -2.65 5.14
C GLY A 121 3.28 -2.81 3.76
N GLY A 122 2.00 -3.21 3.72
CA GLY A 122 1.28 -3.38 2.46
C GLY A 122 0.97 -2.05 1.75
N ASP A 123 0.89 -2.10 0.41
CA ASP A 123 0.56 -0.98 -0.47
C ASP A 123 -0.65 -1.31 -1.36
N LEU A 124 -1.58 -2.11 -0.85
CA LEU A 124 -2.74 -2.60 -1.56
C LEU A 124 -4.05 -2.02 -1.00
N MET A 125 -5.00 -1.79 -1.90
CA MET A 125 -6.36 -1.38 -1.54
C MET A 125 -7.15 -2.57 -0.95
N ASP A 126 -8.14 -2.29 -0.11
CA ASP A 126 -9.06 -3.32 0.37
C ASP A 126 -9.76 -4.04 -0.77
N GLY A 127 -9.90 -5.36 -0.66
CA GLY A 127 -10.50 -6.23 -1.66
C GLY A 127 -9.60 -6.54 -2.86
N THR A 128 -8.36 -6.06 -2.92
CA THR A 128 -7.43 -6.34 -4.02
C THR A 128 -7.23 -7.85 -4.21
N PRO A 129 -7.43 -8.40 -5.44
CA PRO A 129 -7.20 -9.80 -5.73
C PRO A 129 -5.71 -10.15 -5.67
N ILE A 130 -5.38 -11.23 -4.98
CA ILE A 130 -4.04 -11.82 -4.94
C ILE A 130 -4.07 -13.09 -5.76
N TYR A 131 -3.16 -13.21 -6.72
CA TYR A 131 -3.08 -14.35 -7.63
C TYR A 131 -2.06 -15.40 -7.20
N ASP A 132 -1.01 -14.99 -6.49
CA ASP A 132 0.01 -15.90 -5.97
C ASP A 132 0.74 -15.28 -4.78
N ILE A 133 1.29 -16.14 -3.94
CA ILE A 133 2.11 -15.79 -2.78
C ILE A 133 3.38 -16.63 -2.85
N LYS A 134 4.53 -15.99 -2.67
CA LYS A 134 5.81 -16.68 -2.59
C LYS A 134 6.60 -16.21 -1.36
N PRO A 135 7.33 -17.09 -0.68
CA PRO A 135 8.23 -16.64 0.37
C PRO A 135 9.35 -15.77 -0.22
N TYR A 136 9.74 -14.74 0.54
CA TYR A 136 10.94 -13.96 0.23
C TYR A 136 12.18 -14.73 0.66
N VAL A 137 13.12 -14.89 -0.26
CA VAL A 137 14.35 -15.68 -0.03
C VAL A 137 15.56 -14.79 -0.22
N VAL A 138 16.24 -14.44 0.88
CA VAL A 138 17.31 -13.42 0.92
C VAL A 138 18.37 -13.60 -0.17
N TYR A 139 18.90 -14.81 -0.35
CA TYR A 139 19.98 -15.04 -1.30
C TYR A 139 19.54 -14.87 -2.77
N ALA A 140 18.25 -15.00 -3.05
CA ALA A 140 17.69 -14.90 -4.41
C ALA A 140 17.07 -13.53 -4.70
N ASP A 141 16.49 -12.89 -3.67
CA ASP A 141 15.65 -11.70 -3.84
C ASP A 141 16.37 -10.40 -3.46
N CYS A 142 17.45 -10.47 -2.66
CA CYS A 142 18.16 -9.29 -2.17
C CYS A 142 19.40 -8.99 -3.02
N HIS A 143 19.41 -7.81 -3.65
CA HIS A 143 20.55 -7.28 -4.41
C HIS A 143 20.91 -5.88 -3.89
N PRO A 144 21.62 -5.75 -2.76
CA PRO A 144 21.84 -4.45 -2.08
C PRO A 144 22.63 -3.45 -2.94
N ASP A 145 23.47 -3.91 -3.84
CA ASP A 145 24.31 -3.08 -4.72
C ASP A 145 23.62 -2.77 -6.08
N ALA A 146 22.38 -3.19 -6.26
CA ALA A 146 21.65 -2.96 -7.51
C ALA A 146 21.29 -1.48 -7.67
N ARG A 147 21.52 -0.93 -8.88
CA ARG A 147 21.06 0.41 -9.24
C ARG A 147 19.55 0.42 -9.46
N SER A 148 18.86 1.44 -8.96
CA SER A 148 17.40 1.59 -9.07
C SER A 148 16.99 2.64 -10.13
N GLY A 149 17.91 3.00 -11.03
CA GLY A 149 17.66 3.93 -12.12
C GLY A 149 17.28 5.34 -11.64
N PHE A 150 16.25 5.93 -12.23
CA PHE A 150 15.82 7.30 -11.89
C PHE A 150 15.34 7.50 -10.44
N VAL A 151 15.18 6.42 -9.67
CA VAL A 151 14.75 6.47 -8.28
C VAL A 151 15.92 6.80 -7.35
N ASP A 152 17.16 6.41 -7.72
CA ASP A 152 18.37 6.62 -6.90
C ASP A 152 18.67 8.11 -6.66
N ASP A 153 18.37 8.96 -7.65
CA ASP A 153 18.66 10.39 -7.59
C ASP A 153 17.60 11.20 -6.81
N ARG A 154 16.56 10.55 -6.28
CA ARG A 154 15.40 11.21 -5.68
C ARG A 154 15.23 10.87 -4.21
N LYS A 155 15.28 11.90 -3.36
CA LYS A 155 14.87 11.80 -1.96
C LYS A 155 13.39 12.12 -1.86
N TRP A 156 12.60 11.20 -1.33
CA TRP A 156 11.22 11.46 -0.94
C TRP A 156 11.23 12.31 0.33
N ALA A 157 10.84 13.58 0.20
CA ALA A 157 10.61 14.41 1.38
C ALA A 157 9.31 13.97 2.04
N LYS A 158 9.39 13.62 3.32
CA LYS A 158 8.20 13.42 4.14
C LYS A 158 7.66 14.78 4.58
N LEU A 159 6.32 14.87 4.75
CA LEU A 159 5.69 16.01 5.37
C LEU A 159 5.72 15.86 6.90
N ASP A 160 5.76 16.99 7.58
CA ASP A 160 5.48 17.06 9.00
C ASP A 160 3.96 16.96 9.19
N VAL A 161 3.48 16.06 10.05
CA VAL A 161 2.03 15.81 10.23
C VAL A 161 1.60 16.28 11.60
N GLU A 162 0.62 17.18 11.62
CA GLU A 162 0.01 17.73 12.83
C GLU A 162 -1.41 17.18 13.01
N ILE A 163 -1.65 16.56 14.16
CA ILE A 163 -2.95 16.12 14.66
C ILE A 163 -3.15 16.80 16.01
N SER A 164 -4.08 17.75 16.10
CA SER A 164 -4.38 18.42 17.37
C SER A 164 -4.93 17.44 18.41
N GLY A 165 -4.84 17.81 19.70
CA GLY A 165 -5.39 16.99 20.78
C GLY A 165 -6.89 16.73 20.60
N GLU A 166 -7.65 17.74 20.17
CA GLU A 166 -9.08 17.62 19.88
C GLU A 166 -9.37 16.61 18.75
N ILE A 167 -8.60 16.68 17.68
CA ILE A 167 -8.74 15.72 16.55
C ILE A 167 -8.33 14.32 16.99
N ARG A 168 -7.27 14.17 17.78
CA ARG A 168 -6.85 12.89 18.33
C ARG A 168 -7.95 12.25 19.17
N GLU A 169 -8.55 13.00 20.09
CA GLU A 169 -9.67 12.54 20.90
C GLU A 169 -10.89 12.15 20.04
N TYR A 170 -11.20 12.94 19.03
CA TYR A 170 -12.24 12.60 18.06
C TYR A 170 -11.96 11.27 17.36
N LEU A 171 -10.75 11.04 16.84
CA LEU A 171 -10.36 9.79 16.17
C LEU A 171 -10.46 8.58 17.11
N ILE A 172 -10.06 8.74 18.38
CA ILE A 172 -10.21 7.69 19.40
C ILE A 172 -11.71 7.39 19.64
N CYS A 173 -12.56 8.39 19.74
CA CYS A 173 -14.02 8.20 19.87
C CYS A 173 -14.63 7.50 18.64
N GLN A 174 -14.03 7.63 17.46
CA GLN A 174 -14.43 6.92 16.24
C GLN A 174 -13.87 5.49 16.15
N GLY A 175 -13.10 5.02 17.13
CA GLY A 175 -12.61 3.65 17.23
C GLY A 175 -11.16 3.42 16.80
N LEU A 176 -10.39 4.48 16.50
CA LEU A 176 -8.96 4.34 16.31
C LEU A 176 -8.26 4.30 17.67
N ASN A 177 -7.31 3.40 17.84
CA ASN A 177 -6.38 3.43 18.96
C ASN A 177 -5.14 4.28 18.64
N ASP A 178 -4.30 4.53 19.65
CA ASP A 178 -3.10 5.34 19.49
C ASP A 178 -2.14 4.79 18.43
N GLU A 179 -1.98 3.47 18.34
CA GLU A 179 -1.13 2.82 17.33
C GLU A 179 -1.63 3.12 15.92
N LYS A 180 -2.93 2.98 15.65
CA LYS A 180 -3.53 3.31 14.34
C LYS A 180 -3.42 4.79 14.00
N ILE A 181 -3.45 5.68 14.98
CA ILE A 181 -3.25 7.11 14.77
C ILE A 181 -1.80 7.41 14.38
N GLU A 182 -0.81 6.75 15.00
CA GLU A 182 0.60 6.92 14.61
C GLU A 182 0.85 6.33 13.19
N ILE A 183 0.25 5.19 12.85
CA ILE A 183 0.29 4.65 11.48
C ILE A 183 -0.34 5.62 10.48
N LEU A 184 -1.49 6.23 10.83
CA LEU A 184 -2.14 7.27 10.00
C LEU A 184 -1.20 8.46 9.77
N LYS A 185 -0.45 8.92 10.79
CA LYS A 185 0.55 9.98 10.64
C LYS A 185 1.64 9.59 9.65
N ASP A 186 2.15 8.36 9.74
CA ASP A 186 3.15 7.86 8.80
C ASP A 186 2.64 7.78 7.36
N VAL A 187 1.36 7.40 7.19
CA VAL A 187 0.69 7.41 5.88
C VAL A 187 0.59 8.82 5.33
N LEU A 188 0.10 9.78 6.13
CA LEU A 188 -0.07 11.17 5.73
C LEU A 188 1.29 11.85 5.44
N ALA A 189 2.34 11.47 6.16
CA ALA A 189 3.69 11.96 5.92
C ALA A 189 4.24 11.60 4.53
N GLN A 190 3.69 10.58 3.84
CA GLN A 190 4.06 10.21 2.47
C GLN A 190 3.48 11.15 1.39
N ASP A 191 2.81 12.23 1.77
CA ASP A 191 2.13 13.16 0.88
C ASP A 191 1.16 12.47 -0.10
N PRO A 192 -0.07 12.15 0.34
CA PRO A 192 -1.05 11.46 -0.49
C PRO A 192 -1.61 12.30 -1.63
N ARG A 193 -1.32 13.61 -1.66
CA ARG A 193 -1.85 14.52 -2.68
C ARG A 193 -1.35 14.18 -4.09
N PRO A 194 -2.16 14.43 -5.12
CA PRO A 194 -1.66 14.46 -6.49
C PRO A 194 -0.56 15.52 -6.65
N HIS A 195 0.59 15.17 -7.22
CA HIS A 195 1.77 16.03 -7.32
C HIS A 195 1.55 17.39 -8.05
N TYR A 196 0.49 17.46 -8.88
CA TYR A 196 0.13 18.70 -9.60
C TYR A 196 -0.77 19.64 -8.79
N GLN A 197 -1.24 19.23 -7.60
CA GLN A 197 -2.10 20.04 -6.74
C GLN A 197 -1.27 20.60 -5.59
N LYS A 198 -1.09 21.94 -5.60
CA LYS A 198 -0.31 22.66 -4.59
C LYS A 198 -1.10 23.80 -3.93
N ASP A 199 -2.43 23.75 -3.99
CA ASP A 199 -3.27 24.76 -3.34
C ASP A 199 -3.23 24.56 -1.81
N PRO A 200 -2.69 25.54 -1.04
CA PRO A 200 -2.57 25.43 0.42
C PRO A 200 -3.92 25.54 1.15
N HIS A 201 -4.96 26.03 0.49
CA HIS A 201 -6.30 26.19 1.06
C HIS A 201 -7.20 24.98 0.77
N LYS A 202 -6.74 24.02 -0.04
CA LYS A 202 -7.53 22.87 -0.40
C LYS A 202 -7.55 21.84 0.71
N VAL A 203 -8.76 21.43 1.11
CA VAL A 203 -8.98 20.29 2.00
C VAL A 203 -9.16 19.03 1.15
N TYR A 204 -8.46 17.98 1.53
CA TYR A 204 -8.50 16.66 0.90
C TYR A 204 -9.20 15.69 1.86
N GLY A 205 -9.99 14.76 1.34
CA GLY A 205 -10.57 13.65 2.08
C GLY A 205 -9.90 12.34 1.69
N MET A 206 -9.57 11.50 2.66
CA MET A 206 -8.92 10.21 2.48
C MET A 206 -9.62 9.15 3.32
N PRO A 207 -10.14 8.06 2.72
CA PRO A 207 -10.70 6.96 3.50
C PRO A 207 -9.59 6.19 4.20
N TYR A 208 -9.74 6.02 5.53
CA TYR A 208 -8.84 5.24 6.35
C TYR A 208 -9.62 4.59 7.50
N GLU A 209 -9.52 3.26 7.68
CA GLU A 209 -10.23 2.51 8.74
C GLU A 209 -11.75 2.79 8.79
N GLY A 210 -12.38 2.99 7.63
CA GLY A 210 -13.80 3.32 7.52
C GLY A 210 -14.17 4.77 7.81
N LEU A 211 -13.21 5.61 8.16
CA LEU A 211 -13.39 7.06 8.38
C LEU A 211 -12.97 7.84 7.12
N ASP A 212 -13.50 9.04 6.97
CA ASP A 212 -13.04 10.02 5.99
C ASP A 212 -12.13 11.04 6.70
N ILE A 213 -10.82 10.91 6.49
CA ILE A 213 -9.80 11.74 7.13
C ILE A 213 -9.59 12.97 6.28
N HIS A 214 -9.94 14.12 6.80
CA HIS A 214 -9.73 15.40 6.12
C HIS A 214 -8.42 16.04 6.53
N PHE A 215 -7.72 16.64 5.57
CA PHE A 215 -6.45 17.34 5.82
C PHE A 215 -6.18 18.44 4.79
N SER A 216 -5.39 19.41 5.20
CA SER A 216 -4.80 20.43 4.32
C SER A 216 -3.29 20.37 4.39
N VAL A 217 -2.61 20.94 3.38
CA VAL A 217 -1.14 20.98 3.37
C VAL A 217 -0.68 22.38 3.02
N SER A 218 0.08 22.97 3.92
CA SER A 218 0.76 24.26 3.71
C SER A 218 2.27 24.04 3.82
N GLU A 219 3.01 24.43 2.79
CA GLU A 219 4.45 24.23 2.69
C GLU A 219 4.84 22.74 2.90
N LYS A 220 5.43 22.42 4.05
CA LYS A 220 5.86 21.07 4.42
C LYS A 220 5.01 20.44 5.54
N THR A 221 4.01 21.16 6.01
CA THR A 221 3.16 20.70 7.11
C THR A 221 1.80 20.26 6.59
N LEU A 222 1.40 19.05 6.94
CA LEU A 222 0.07 18.50 6.74
C LEU A 222 -0.68 18.58 8.06
N THR A 223 -1.82 19.28 8.08
CA THR A 223 -2.67 19.40 9.25
C THR A 223 -3.96 18.63 9.03
N VAL A 224 -4.26 17.71 9.94
CA VAL A 224 -5.54 16.97 9.95
C VAL A 224 -6.62 17.90 10.48
N VAL A 225 -7.73 17.99 9.75
CA VAL A 225 -8.89 18.83 10.07
C VAL A 225 -10.14 17.95 10.24
N ARG A 226 -11.18 18.52 10.81
CA ARG A 226 -12.45 17.83 11.04
C ARG A 226 -13.37 17.91 9.83
#